data_b5dd7a73bf2695dda239dc5c49d8b920
#
_entry.id   b5dd7a73bf2695dda239dc5c49d8b920
#
_cell.length_a   1.000
_cell.length_b   1.000
_cell.length_c   1.000
_cell.angle_alpha   90.00
_cell.angle_beta   90.00
_cell.angle_gamma   90.00
#
_symmetry.space_group_name_H-M   'P 1'
#
loop_
_entity.id
_entity.type
_entity.pdbx_description
1 polymer ?
#
loop_
_entity_poly.entity_id
_entity_poly.type
_entity_poly.pdbx_seq_one_letter_code
_entity_poly.pdbx_strand_id
1 'polypeptide(L)'
;MRSTFHDIMPPTVRRSLSKFGQDIANARRRRHLTAAMMAERMGVSANTYRRIEKGDPAVAMGGYAMALFVLGLGAPLNDLADARRDDVGLQMEEERLPKRIRIRKTPTSL
;
A
#
# COMPACT_ATOMS: atom_id res chain seq x y z
N MET A 1 1.77 -23.42 13.81
CA MET A 1 2.66 -23.28 12.81
C MET A 1 2.58 -21.98 12.12
N ARG A 2 3.70 -21.53 11.76
CA ARG A 2 3.74 -20.28 11.16
C ARG A 2 3.20 -20.35 9.79
N SER A 3 2.58 -19.38 9.36
CA SER A 3 2.00 -19.34 8.04
C SER A 3 3.06 -19.50 6.97
N THR A 4 2.75 -20.28 5.96
CA THR A 4 3.67 -20.40 4.83
C THR A 4 3.60 -19.20 3.90
N PHE A 5 2.67 -18.30 4.15
CA PHE A 5 2.54 -17.10 3.34
C PHE A 5 3.86 -16.35 3.23
N HIS A 6 4.55 -16.18 4.36
CA HIS A 6 5.82 -15.46 4.36
C HIS A 6 6.89 -16.21 3.59
N ASP A 7 6.85 -17.54 3.65
CA ASP A 7 7.88 -18.35 3.02
C ASP A 7 7.77 -18.36 1.51
N ILE A 8 6.53 -18.20 1.00
CA ILE A 8 6.34 -18.24 -0.44
C ILE A 8 6.26 -16.87 -1.07
N MET A 9 6.44 -15.83 -0.27
CA MET A 9 6.39 -14.48 -0.78
C MET A 9 7.54 -14.26 -1.76
N PRO A 10 7.26 -13.75 -2.97
CA PRO A 10 8.34 -13.51 -3.92
C PRO A 10 9.39 -12.56 -3.37
N PRO A 11 10.66 -12.77 -3.72
CA PRO A 11 11.72 -11.89 -3.22
C PRO A 11 11.50 -10.42 -3.57
N THR A 12 10.88 -10.13 -4.73
CA THR A 12 10.61 -8.75 -5.08
C THR A 12 9.65 -8.09 -4.09
N VAL A 13 8.65 -8.83 -3.64
CA VAL A 13 7.70 -8.32 -2.67
C VAL A 13 8.40 -8.09 -1.33
N ARG A 14 9.25 -9.03 -0.92
CA ARG A 14 9.99 -8.86 0.33
C ARG A 14 10.87 -7.64 0.29
N ARG A 15 11.55 -7.43 -0.83
CA ARG A 15 12.42 -6.26 -0.96
C ARG A 15 11.62 -4.97 -0.93
N SER A 16 10.44 -4.98 -1.54
CA SER A 16 9.57 -3.80 -1.50
C SER A 16 9.16 -3.47 -0.09
N LEU A 17 8.79 -4.47 0.69
CA LEU A 17 8.41 -4.25 2.09
C LEU A 17 9.59 -3.78 2.93
N SER A 18 10.76 -4.36 2.72
CA SER A 18 11.95 -3.93 3.44
C SER A 18 12.28 -2.47 3.13
N LYS A 19 12.19 -2.12 1.86
CA LYS A 19 12.45 -0.74 1.46
C LYS A 19 11.41 0.19 2.05
N PHE A 20 10.15 -0.23 2.05
CA PHE A 20 9.07 0.55 2.60
C PHE A 20 9.32 0.85 4.08
N GLY A 21 9.68 -0.21 4.83
CA GLY A 21 10.00 -0.03 6.24
C GLY A 21 11.18 0.90 6.45
N GLN A 22 12.21 0.76 5.61
CA GLN A 22 13.38 1.64 5.71
C GLN A 22 12.99 3.08 5.38
N ASP A 23 12.14 3.27 4.38
CA ASP A 23 11.69 4.61 4.02
C ASP A 23 10.91 5.25 5.16
N ILE A 24 10.10 4.46 5.86
CA ILE A 24 9.38 4.95 7.03
C ILE A 24 10.37 5.37 8.12
N ALA A 25 11.39 4.55 8.35
CA ALA A 25 12.40 4.89 9.36
C ALA A 25 13.11 6.18 8.99
N ASN A 26 13.46 6.35 7.73
CA ASN A 26 14.15 7.56 7.29
C ASN A 26 13.23 8.77 7.39
N ALA A 27 11.97 8.61 7.04
CA ALA A 27 11.01 9.72 7.14
C ALA A 27 10.83 10.15 8.59
N ARG A 28 10.81 9.17 9.50
CA ARG A 28 10.75 9.46 10.93
C ARG A 28 11.96 10.29 11.36
N ARG A 29 13.15 9.83 10.94
CA ARG A 29 14.40 10.51 11.35
C ARG A 29 14.47 11.92 10.81
N ARG A 30 14.00 12.13 9.60
CA ARG A 30 13.98 13.49 9.04
C ARG A 30 13.12 14.43 9.86
N ARG A 31 12.14 13.89 10.57
CA ARG A 31 11.24 14.67 11.43
C ARG A 31 11.69 14.70 12.87
N HIS A 32 12.88 14.14 13.13
CA HIS A 32 13.47 14.13 14.48
C HIS A 32 12.55 13.44 15.49
N LEU A 33 11.86 12.40 15.04
CA LEU A 33 11.01 11.60 15.91
C LEU A 33 11.76 10.33 16.30
N THR A 34 11.60 9.92 17.55
CA THR A 34 12.14 8.62 17.95
C THR A 34 11.14 7.54 17.61
N ALA A 35 11.64 6.30 17.58
CA ALA A 35 10.74 5.15 17.37
C ALA A 35 9.68 5.10 18.46
N ALA A 36 10.04 5.42 19.69
CA ALA A 36 9.08 5.42 20.79
C ALA A 36 7.99 6.46 20.57
N MET A 37 8.35 7.61 20.07
CA MET A 37 7.36 8.65 19.75
C MET A 37 6.39 8.17 18.68
N MET A 38 6.92 7.51 17.66
CA MET A 38 6.06 6.98 16.60
C MET A 38 5.09 5.96 17.15
N ALA A 39 5.60 5.01 17.93
CA ALA A 39 4.74 3.97 18.50
C ALA A 39 3.63 4.59 19.34
N GLU A 40 3.98 5.59 20.13
CA GLU A 40 3.00 6.26 20.98
C GLU A 40 1.94 6.96 20.15
N ARG A 41 2.35 7.68 19.12
CA ARG A 41 1.40 8.40 18.27
C ARG A 41 0.51 7.47 17.48
N MET A 42 1.03 6.30 17.14
CA MET A 42 0.26 5.31 16.42
C MET A 42 -0.63 4.47 17.33
N GLY A 43 -0.36 4.49 18.63
CA GLY A 43 -1.11 3.66 19.56
C GLY A 43 -0.72 2.21 19.49
N VAL A 44 0.53 1.90 19.15
CA VAL A 44 1.01 0.53 19.07
C VAL A 44 2.20 0.35 19.99
N SER A 45 2.59 -0.90 20.22
CA SER A 45 3.76 -1.19 21.05
C SER A 45 5.03 -0.82 20.30
N ALA A 46 6.09 -0.59 21.05
CA ALA A 46 7.38 -0.32 20.45
C ALA A 46 7.82 -1.48 19.56
N ASN A 47 7.51 -2.70 19.99
CA ASN A 47 7.87 -3.86 19.20
C ASN A 47 7.15 -3.90 17.86
N THR A 48 5.86 -3.57 17.85
CA THR A 48 5.11 -3.52 16.61
C THR A 48 5.68 -2.46 15.68
N TYR A 49 6.02 -1.31 16.24
CA TYR A 49 6.58 -0.26 15.39
C TYR A 49 7.93 -0.67 14.81
N ARG A 50 8.77 -1.34 15.61
CA ARG A 50 10.05 -1.82 15.07
C ARG A 50 9.87 -2.79 13.94
N ARG A 51 8.84 -3.63 14.02
CA ARG A 51 8.54 -4.57 12.95
C ARG A 51 8.14 -3.86 11.67
N ILE A 52 7.43 -2.74 11.81
CA ILE A 52 7.06 -1.94 10.65
C ILE A 52 8.31 -1.40 9.95
N GLU A 53 9.27 -0.92 10.72
CA GLU A 53 10.50 -0.38 10.12
C GLU A 53 11.34 -1.48 9.45
N LYS A 54 11.11 -2.72 9.83
CA LYS A 54 11.78 -3.84 9.19
C LYS A 54 11.02 -4.35 7.97
N GLY A 55 9.84 -3.80 7.72
CA GLY A 55 9.03 -4.25 6.61
C GLY A 55 8.42 -5.61 6.84
N ASP A 56 8.09 -5.94 8.09
CA ASP A 56 7.57 -7.24 8.46
C ASP A 56 6.21 -7.47 7.81
N PRO A 57 6.08 -8.49 6.97
CA PRO A 57 4.81 -8.74 6.29
C PRO A 57 3.71 -9.26 7.22
N ALA A 58 4.06 -9.65 8.43
CA ALA A 58 3.05 -10.12 9.38
C ALA A 58 2.31 -8.98 10.06
N VAL A 59 2.82 -7.75 9.95
CA VAL A 59 2.10 -6.61 10.48
C VAL A 59 0.98 -6.26 9.52
N ALA A 60 -0.20 -6.02 10.05
CA ALA A 60 -1.35 -5.69 9.22
C ALA A 60 -1.09 -4.41 8.44
N MET A 61 -1.67 -4.33 7.26
CA MET A 61 -1.51 -3.15 6.43
C MET A 61 -1.97 -1.89 7.15
N GLY A 62 -2.98 -2.01 8.01
CA GLY A 62 -3.43 -0.86 8.79
C GLY A 62 -2.34 -0.26 9.64
N GLY A 63 -1.40 -1.08 10.10
CA GLY A 63 -0.26 -0.56 10.87
C GLY A 63 0.61 0.32 10.01
N TYR A 64 0.93 -0.15 8.80
CA TYR A 64 1.72 0.64 7.87
C TYR A 64 1.00 1.93 7.48
N ALA A 65 -0.31 1.81 7.24
CA ALA A 65 -1.10 2.98 6.89
C ALA A 65 -1.08 4.03 8.01
N MET A 66 -1.18 3.57 9.25
CA MET A 66 -1.15 4.49 10.38
C MET A 66 0.21 5.16 10.51
N ALA A 67 1.29 4.42 10.24
CA ALA A 67 2.63 5.02 10.27
C ALA A 67 2.72 6.15 9.23
N LEU A 68 2.22 5.89 8.02
CA LEU A 68 2.21 6.91 6.99
C LEU A 68 1.38 8.12 7.40
N PHE A 69 0.24 7.87 8.02
CA PHE A 69 -0.61 8.96 8.47
C PHE A 69 0.11 9.86 9.46
N VAL A 70 0.77 9.25 10.44
CA VAL A 70 1.51 10.03 11.45
C VAL A 70 2.61 10.86 10.80
N LEU A 71 3.23 10.33 9.75
CA LEU A 71 4.30 11.02 9.05
C LEU A 71 3.80 12.04 8.04
N GLY A 72 2.49 12.08 7.80
CA GLY A 72 1.94 12.97 6.79
C GLY A 72 2.13 12.48 5.38
N LEU A 73 2.36 11.18 5.20
CA LEU A 73 2.63 10.59 3.90
C LEU A 73 1.53 9.63 3.44
N GLY A 74 0.35 9.74 4.03
CA GLY A 74 -0.69 8.76 3.76
C GLY A 74 -1.45 8.95 2.47
N ALA A 75 -1.38 10.12 1.85
CA ALA A 75 -2.19 10.40 0.67
C ALA A 75 -1.94 9.44 -0.49
N PRO A 76 -0.68 9.09 -0.83
CA PRO A 76 -0.46 8.18 -1.97
C PRO A 76 -1.11 6.82 -1.80
N LEU A 77 -1.38 6.39 -0.59
CA LEU A 77 -2.02 5.10 -0.36
C LEU A 77 -3.38 5.03 -1.04
N ASN A 78 -4.08 6.16 -1.12
CA ASN A 78 -5.38 6.20 -1.76
C ASN A 78 -5.33 5.77 -3.20
N ASP A 79 -4.19 5.95 -3.85
CA ASP A 79 -4.09 5.79 -5.29
C ASP A 79 -3.26 4.60 -5.73
N LEU A 80 -2.81 3.77 -4.79
CA LEU A 80 -1.87 2.70 -5.16
C LEU A 80 -2.45 1.73 -6.18
N ALA A 81 -3.74 1.46 -6.11
CA ALA A 81 -4.37 0.56 -7.06
C ALA A 81 -5.45 1.27 -7.86
N ASP A 82 -5.34 2.59 -7.95
CA ASP A 82 -6.31 3.39 -8.69
C ASP A 82 -6.28 2.99 -10.16
N ALA A 83 -7.46 2.89 -10.77
CA ALA A 83 -7.57 2.51 -12.17
C ALA A 83 -6.72 3.36 -13.09
N ARG A 84 -6.56 4.64 -12.75
CA ARG A 84 -5.78 5.55 -13.59
C ARG A 84 -4.29 5.21 -13.61
N ARG A 85 -3.84 4.42 -12.65
CA ARG A 85 -2.45 3.99 -12.60
C ARG A 85 -2.27 2.56 -13.04
N ASP A 86 -3.36 1.90 -13.38
CA ASP A 86 -3.35 0.49 -13.72
C ASP A 86 -3.33 0.34 -15.24
N ASP A 87 -2.16 0.60 -15.82
CA ASP A 87 -2.03 0.56 -17.27
C ASP A 87 -2.37 -0.79 -17.85
N VAL A 88 -1.94 -1.85 -17.18
CA VAL A 88 -2.22 -3.20 -17.67
C VAL A 88 -3.71 -3.49 -17.62
N GLY A 89 -4.36 -3.15 -16.50
CA GLY A 89 -5.78 -3.37 -16.35
C GLY A 89 -6.59 -2.55 -17.34
N LEU A 90 -6.19 -1.30 -17.54
CA LEU A 90 -6.87 -0.45 -18.49
C LEU A 90 -6.72 -0.99 -19.91
N GLN A 91 -5.54 -1.51 -20.25
CA GLN A 91 -5.33 -2.09 -21.56
C GLN A 91 -6.17 -3.35 -21.73
N MET A 92 -6.23 -4.18 -20.70
CA MET A 92 -7.07 -5.39 -20.76
C MET A 92 -8.52 -5.02 -20.98
N GLU A 93 -8.99 -3.99 -20.32
CA GLU A 93 -10.35 -3.53 -20.47
C GLU A 93 -10.58 -3.02 -21.88
N GLU A 94 -9.62 -2.29 -22.40
CA GLU A 94 -9.70 -1.76 -23.75
C GLU A 94 -9.80 -2.89 -24.78
N GLU A 95 -9.04 -3.94 -24.57
CA GLU A 95 -9.05 -5.08 -25.48
C GLU A 95 -10.39 -5.82 -25.50
N ARG A 96 -11.18 -5.65 -24.44
CA ARG A 96 -12.48 -6.30 -24.37
C ARG A 96 -13.61 -5.45 -24.91
N LEU A 97 -13.33 -4.19 -25.18
CA LEU A 97 -14.35 -3.30 -25.69
C LEU A 97 -14.69 -3.66 -27.13
N PRO A 98 -15.95 -3.52 -27.53
CA PRO A 98 -16.32 -3.75 -28.92
C PRO A 98 -15.59 -2.78 -29.81
N LYS A 99 -15.21 -3.24 -31.01
CA LYS A 99 -14.52 -2.38 -31.93
C LYS A 99 -15.41 -1.32 -32.49
N ARG A 100 -16.72 -1.48 -32.42
CA ARG A 100 -17.60 -0.43 -32.84
C ARG A 100 -18.66 -0.27 -31.80
N ILE A 101 -19.10 0.93 -31.68
CA ILE A 101 -20.08 1.29 -30.71
C ILE A 101 -21.44 0.93 -31.22
N ARG A 102 -22.21 0.23 -30.42
CA ARG A 102 -23.56 -0.09 -30.79
C ARG A 102 -24.48 0.96 -30.29
N ILE A 103 -25.37 1.39 -31.14
CA ILE A 103 -26.35 2.37 -30.72
C ILE A 103 -27.48 1.63 -30.08
N ARG A 104 -27.87 2.05 -28.90
CA ARG A 104 -28.95 1.41 -28.21
C ARG A 104 -30.24 1.72 -28.88
N LYS A 105 -31.03 0.69 -29.00
CA LYS A 105 -32.31 0.90 -29.58
C LYS A 105 -33.26 1.56 -28.65
N THR A 106 -33.15 1.28 -27.41
CA THR A 106 -34.01 1.91 -26.48
C THR A 106 -33.46 3.21 -26.15
N PRO A 107 -34.16 4.22 -26.29
CA PRO A 107 -33.68 5.49 -25.97
C PRO A 107 -33.54 5.62 -24.52
N THR A 108 -32.58 5.95 -24.17
CA THR A 108 -32.40 6.06 -22.88
C THR A 108 -32.76 7.31 -22.44
N SER A 109 -33.26 7.77 -22.80
CA SER A 109 -33.48 8.81 -22.36
C SER A 109 -33.01 9.54 -22.16
N LEU A 110 -32.93 9.87 -22.31
CA LEU A 110 -32.53 10.54 -22.15
C LEU A 110 -32.55 10.87 -21.92
#